data_6e2d4df5862aef06243fe4ac374df978
#
_entry.id   6e2d4df5862aef06243fe4ac374df978
#
_cell.length_a   1.000
_cell.length_b   1.000
_cell.length_c   1.000
_cell.angle_alpha   90.00
_cell.angle_beta   90.00
_cell.angle_gamma   90.00
#
_symmetry.space_group_name_H-M   'P 1'
#
loop_
_entity.id
_entity.type
_entity.pdbx_description
1 polymer ?
#
loop_
_entity_poly.entity_id
_entity_poly.type
_entity_poly.pdbx_seq_one_letter_code
_entity_poly.pdbx_strand_id
1 'polypeptide(L)'
;IESEREWFDREILCETRGSVNVLNLVEGGSMTICPTDGSFEPFEVHYAETVIIPENIKQYKLVPGKADQKSRTAPYPYGVLIARVRV
;
A
#
# COMPACT_ATOMS: atom_id res chain seq x y z
N ILE A 1 -0.38 -15.88 10.87
CA ILE A 1 -0.03 -14.72 10.04
C ILE A 1 -0.15 -15.10 8.58
N GLU A 2 -0.93 -14.34 7.85
CA GLU A 2 -1.01 -14.47 6.41
C GLU A 2 -0.21 -13.35 5.79
N SER A 3 0.47 -13.65 4.69
CA SER A 3 1.13 -12.60 3.91
C SER A 3 0.86 -12.83 2.45
N GLU A 4 0.75 -11.73 1.70
CA GLU A 4 0.57 -11.78 0.27
C GLU A 4 1.36 -10.64 -0.36
N ARG A 5 1.71 -10.82 -1.63
CA ARG A 5 2.36 -9.77 -2.40
C ARG A 5 1.37 -9.28 -3.44
N GLU A 6 1.13 -7.97 -3.44
CA GLU A 6 0.28 -7.34 -4.43
C GLU A 6 1.16 -6.56 -5.40
N TRP A 7 0.89 -6.73 -6.68
CA TRP A 7 1.56 -5.98 -7.73
C TRP A 7 0.56 -5.00 -8.34
N PHE A 8 0.98 -3.75 -8.53
CA PHE A 8 0.09 -2.75 -9.08
C PHE A 8 0.87 -1.71 -9.88
N ASP A 9 0.26 -1.20 -10.94
CA ASP A 9 0.81 -0.12 -11.76
C ASP A 9 -0.10 1.12 -11.75
N ARG A 10 -1.22 1.02 -11.06
CA ARG A 10 -2.21 2.08 -10.87
C ARG A 10 -2.84 1.92 -9.52
N GLU A 11 -3.69 2.86 -9.14
CA GLU A 11 -4.39 2.82 -7.87
C GLU A 11 -5.11 1.48 -7.67
N ILE A 12 -4.96 0.90 -6.50
CA ILE A 12 -5.69 -0.32 -6.12
C ILE A 12 -6.38 -0.12 -4.79
N LEU A 13 -7.49 -0.82 -4.62
CA LEU A 13 -8.25 -0.84 -3.38
C LEU A 13 -7.88 -2.08 -2.59
N CYS A 14 -7.54 -1.88 -1.32
CA CYS A 14 -7.21 -2.97 -0.41
C CYS A 14 -8.18 -3.01 0.76
N GLU A 15 -8.42 -4.20 1.27
CA GLU A 15 -9.26 -4.39 2.46
C GLU A 15 -8.42 -4.95 3.59
N THR A 16 -8.65 -4.45 4.80
CA THR A 16 -7.92 -4.92 5.98
C THR A 16 -8.38 -6.31 6.40
N ARG A 17 -9.61 -6.67 6.04
CA ARG A 17 -10.19 -7.98 6.39
C ARG A 17 -10.28 -8.19 7.89
N GLY A 18 -10.56 -7.12 8.62
CA GLY A 18 -10.78 -7.20 10.06
C GLY A 18 -9.54 -7.44 10.89
N SER A 19 -8.35 -7.22 10.32
CA SER A 19 -7.11 -7.37 11.06
C SER A 19 -6.20 -6.18 10.83
N VAL A 20 -5.16 -6.08 11.64
CA VAL A 20 -4.07 -5.15 11.41
C VAL A 20 -3.35 -5.59 10.13
N ASN A 21 -3.05 -4.64 9.25
CA ASN A 21 -2.26 -4.89 8.05
C ASN A 21 -0.90 -4.24 8.20
N VAL A 22 0.15 -4.99 7.95
CA VAL A 22 1.51 -4.47 7.94
C VAL A 22 1.98 -4.48 6.50
N LEU A 23 2.30 -3.30 5.98
CA LEU A 23 2.67 -3.12 4.58
C LEU A 23 4.15 -2.77 4.47
N ASN A 24 4.79 -3.34 3.47
CA ASN A 24 6.17 -3.00 3.14
C ASN A 24 6.28 -2.82 1.63
N LEU A 25 6.76 -1.65 1.19
CA LEU A 25 6.94 -1.38 -0.23
C LEU A 25 8.24 -2.05 -0.68
N VAL A 26 8.12 -3.11 -1.48
CA VAL A 26 9.27 -3.91 -1.89
C VAL A 26 9.70 -3.64 -3.33
N GLU A 27 8.84 -3.01 -4.14
CA GLU A 27 9.18 -2.57 -5.49
C GLU A 27 8.53 -1.21 -5.74
N GLY A 28 9.30 -0.26 -6.27
CA GLY A 28 8.86 1.11 -6.51
C GLY A 28 9.49 2.07 -5.52
N GLY A 29 9.60 3.33 -5.90
CA GLY A 29 10.24 4.34 -5.06
C GLY A 29 9.36 4.85 -3.93
N SER A 30 8.09 5.07 -4.22
CA SER A 30 7.14 5.54 -3.20
C SER A 30 5.71 5.22 -3.61
N MET A 31 4.85 5.12 -2.62
CA MET A 31 3.41 4.98 -2.82
C MET A 31 2.70 5.85 -1.81
N THR A 32 1.46 6.24 -2.12
CA THR A 32 0.64 6.99 -1.19
C THR A 32 -0.49 6.09 -0.71
N ILE A 33 -0.71 6.07 0.59
CA ILE A 33 -1.83 5.34 1.19
C ILE A 33 -2.93 6.35 1.46
N CYS A 34 -4.09 6.09 0.87
CA CYS A 34 -5.23 7.00 0.95
C CYS A 34 -6.43 6.32 1.59
N PRO A 35 -7.19 7.05 2.41
CA PRO A 35 -8.46 6.51 2.92
C PRO A 35 -9.52 6.51 1.83
N THR A 36 -10.51 5.66 1.97
CA THR A 36 -11.68 5.66 1.07
C THR A 36 -12.78 6.58 1.57
N ASP A 37 -12.75 6.95 2.84
CA ASP A 37 -13.80 7.69 3.51
C ASP A 37 -13.32 8.96 4.23
N GLY A 38 -12.08 9.36 3.99
CA GLY A 38 -11.53 10.54 4.66
C GLY A 38 -11.15 10.33 6.12
N SER A 39 -11.09 9.09 6.58
CA SER A 39 -10.86 8.78 8.00
C SER A 39 -9.44 9.10 8.48
N PHE A 40 -8.51 9.28 7.56
CA PHE A 40 -7.15 9.71 7.91
C PHE A 40 -6.57 10.53 6.75
N GLU A 41 -5.47 11.25 7.02
CA GLU A 41 -4.80 11.99 5.96
C GLU A 41 -3.96 11.04 5.11
N PRO A 42 -3.99 11.19 3.77
CA PRO A 42 -3.09 10.40 2.92
C PRO A 42 -1.63 10.61 3.32
N PHE A 43 -0.85 9.56 3.26
CA PHE A 43 0.56 9.66 3.59
C PHE A 43 1.41 8.81 2.65
N GLU A 44 2.66 9.25 2.48
CA GLU A 44 3.59 8.64 1.55
C GLU A 44 4.48 7.62 2.25
N VAL A 45 4.68 6.48 1.60
CA VAL A 45 5.56 5.42 2.06
C VAL A 45 6.65 5.23 1.01
N HIS A 46 7.89 5.18 1.44
CA HIS A 46 9.03 5.02 0.54
C HIS A 46 9.50 3.57 0.51
N TYR A 47 10.34 3.28 -0.47
CA TYR A 47 10.89 1.94 -0.65
C TYR A 47 11.48 1.43 0.67
N ALA A 48 11.17 0.18 0.98
CA ALA A 48 11.64 -0.56 2.15
C ALA A 48 11.05 -0.09 3.48
N GLU A 49 10.24 0.98 3.49
CA GLU A 49 9.57 1.41 4.71
C GLU A 49 8.40 0.49 5.05
N THR A 50 8.16 0.33 6.33
CA THR A 50 7.05 -0.48 6.83
C THR A 50 6.02 0.43 7.48
N VAL A 51 4.74 0.16 7.20
CA VAL A 51 3.64 0.92 7.78
C VAL A 51 2.59 -0.03 8.32
N ILE A 52 1.94 0.38 9.38
CA ILE A 52 0.89 -0.42 10.02
C ILE A 52 -0.45 0.26 9.80
N ILE A 53 -1.41 -0.49 9.25
CA ILE A 53 -2.78 -0.03 9.07
C ILE A 53 -3.62 -0.69 10.17
N PRO A 54 -4.24 0.11 11.07
CA PRO A 54 -5.04 -0.44 12.16
C PRO A 54 -6.29 -1.18 11.66
N GLU A 55 -6.76 -2.11 12.45
CA GLU A 55 -7.92 -2.94 12.06
C GLU A 55 -9.23 -2.16 11.92
N ASN A 56 -9.34 -1.00 12.58
CA ASN A 56 -10.56 -0.19 12.48
C ASN A 56 -10.67 0.54 11.14
N ILE A 57 -9.61 0.57 10.37
CA ILE A 57 -9.66 1.03 8.98
C ILE A 57 -10.08 -0.16 8.13
N LYS A 58 -11.23 -0.04 7.46
CA LYS A 58 -11.79 -1.16 6.72
C LYS A 58 -11.16 -1.32 5.34
N GLN A 59 -10.91 -0.19 4.69
CA GLN A 59 -10.38 -0.16 3.33
C GLN A 59 -9.40 0.99 3.17
N TYR A 60 -8.48 0.83 2.26
CA TYR A 60 -7.53 1.88 1.91
C TYR A 60 -7.10 1.69 0.46
N LYS A 61 -6.57 2.75 -0.14
CA LYS A 61 -6.06 2.71 -1.51
C LYS A 61 -4.55 2.88 -1.50
N LEU A 62 -3.90 2.17 -2.41
CA LEU A 62 -2.48 2.33 -2.66
C LEU A 62 -2.31 2.98 -4.02
N VAL A 63 -1.59 4.09 -4.07
CA VAL A 63 -1.42 4.89 -5.27
C VAL A 63 0.07 5.00 -5.58
N PRO A 64 0.51 4.67 -6.82
CA PRO A 64 1.91 4.84 -7.20
C PRO A 64 2.39 6.27 -7.02
N GLY A 65 3.62 6.46 -6.60
CA GLY A 65 4.19 7.77 -6.40
C GLY A 65 4.37 8.55 -7.70
N LYS A 66 4.04 9.84 -7.69
CA LYS A 66 4.08 10.69 -8.87
C LYS A 66 5.49 10.85 -9.43
N ALA A 67 6.48 10.93 -8.57
CA ALA A 67 7.86 11.08 -9.00
C ALA A 67 8.34 9.88 -9.80
N ASP A 68 7.96 8.68 -9.35
CA ASP A 68 8.31 7.44 -10.04
C ASP A 68 7.64 7.36 -11.40
N GLN A 69 6.40 7.79 -11.50
CA GLN A 69 5.67 7.75 -12.76
C GLN A 69 6.34 8.58 -13.83
N LYS A 70 6.96 9.69 -13.43
CA LYS A 70 7.65 10.59 -14.38
C LYS A 70 9.00 10.05 -14.82
N SER A 71 9.68 9.32 -13.98
CA SER A 71 11.04 8.85 -14.24
C SER A 71 11.09 7.49 -14.90
N ARG A 72 9.98 6.79 -14.99
CA ARG A 72 9.94 5.45 -15.56
C ARG A 72 9.77 5.47 -17.04
N THR A 73 10.62 4.72 -17.72
CA THR A 73 10.54 4.55 -19.17
C THR A 73 9.67 3.39 -19.58
N ALA A 74 9.32 2.54 -18.63
CA ALA A 74 8.44 1.41 -18.87
C ALA A 74 7.53 1.23 -17.67
N PRO A 75 6.31 0.71 -17.85
CA PRO A 75 5.40 0.46 -16.74
C PRO A 75 5.88 -0.75 -15.94
N TYR A 76 6.60 -0.49 -14.88
CA TYR A 76 6.98 -1.53 -13.93
C TYR A 76 5.91 -1.57 -12.84
N PRO A 77 5.48 -2.77 -12.45
CA PRO A 77 4.54 -2.84 -11.34
C PRO A 77 5.24 -2.42 -10.04
N TYR A 78 4.47 -1.80 -9.16
CA TYR A 78 4.86 -1.63 -7.78
C TYR A 78 4.59 -2.93 -7.06
N GLY A 79 5.39 -3.25 -6.07
CA GLY A 79 5.18 -4.42 -5.25
C GLY A 79 5.06 -4.05 -3.79
N VAL A 80 4.00 -4.52 -3.14
CA VAL A 80 3.82 -4.34 -1.71
C VAL A 80 3.59 -5.69 -1.06
N LEU A 81 4.27 -5.92 0.06
CA LEU A 81 4.06 -7.11 0.86
C LEU A 81 3.09 -6.73 1.98
N ILE A 82 2.00 -7.48 2.09
CA ILE A 82 0.96 -7.21 3.09
C ILE A 82 0.87 -8.41 4.02
N ALA A 83 1.13 -8.17 5.29
CA ALA A 83 1.00 -9.19 6.31
C ALA A 83 -0.23 -8.89 7.16
N ARG A 84 -1.05 -9.91 7.41
CA ARG A 84 -2.25 -9.83 8.24
C ARG A 84 -2.13 -10.83 9.36
N VAL A 85 -2.62 -10.43 10.54
CA VAL A 85 -2.66 -11.33 11.68
C VAL A 85 -4.04 -11.97 11.71
N ARG A 86 -4.08 -13.27 11.62
CA ARG A 86 -5.32 -14.00 11.78
C ARG A 86 -5.53 -14.35 13.24
N VAL A 87 -6.71 -14.08 13.68
CA VAL A 87 -7.10 -14.41 15.07
C VAL A 87 -8.03 -15.59 15.06
#